data_fb470d1ed4d944ea645314dbc55e29f7
#
_entry.id   fb470d1ed4d944ea645314dbc55e29f7
#
_cell.length_a   1.000
_cell.length_b   1.000
_cell.length_c   1.000
_cell.angle_alpha   90.00
_cell.angle_beta   90.00
_cell.angle_gamma   90.00
#
_symmetry.space_group_name_H-M   'P 1'
#
loop_
_entity.id
_entity.type
_entity.pdbx_description
1 polymer ?
#
loop_
_entity_poly.entity_id
_entity_poly.type
_entity_poly.pdbx_seq_one_letter_code
_entity_poly.pdbx_strand_id
1 'polypeptide(L)'
;MQEYDVVLKLLLRGSAKVVLDELAGTTIASWLNVELPEVVNRRVDLLGETADGMLIQIDLQSGSDNTMALRMAEYSLAIYRLRKKFPRQIVLYVGEAPLKMEDTLLGPDLQFRYRLVDVRDLDGERLRQSPQMGDNVIAILTRLRDQRDSLNEILGKLSNLDIDGREFYLRALLTLAGLRGLEETVEEEARKMPLLNDILENRVLGREFKRGELSLLRRLIEARFGPIPKWAEDRLTALSAAELEELGVRVLKAKTIEELFA
;
A
#
# COMPACT_ATOMS: atom_id res chain seq x y z
N MET A 1 8.19 -4.80 3.89
CA MET A 1 7.50 -3.75 3.11
C MET A 1 6.18 -3.53 3.82
N GLN A 2 5.86 -2.30 4.19
CA GLN A 2 4.62 -2.02 4.91
C GLN A 2 3.43 -2.11 3.95
N GLU A 3 2.26 -2.49 4.45
CA GLU A 3 1.09 -2.79 3.61
C GLU A 3 0.61 -1.57 2.81
N TYR A 4 0.61 -0.38 3.44
CA TYR A 4 0.27 0.88 2.76
C TYR A 4 1.18 1.18 1.55
N ASP A 5 2.45 0.79 1.62
CA ASP A 5 3.43 0.97 0.54
C ASP A 5 3.02 0.20 -0.72
N VAL A 6 2.57 -1.04 -0.55
CA VAL A 6 2.05 -1.86 -1.66
C VAL A 6 0.81 -1.23 -2.26
N VAL A 7 -0.13 -0.79 -1.42
CA VAL A 7 -1.38 -0.16 -1.85
C VAL A 7 -1.11 1.12 -2.63
N LEU A 8 -0.29 2.03 -2.09
CA LEU A 8 0.05 3.29 -2.76
C LEU A 8 0.73 3.05 -4.11
N LYS A 9 1.66 2.10 -4.20
CA LYS A 9 2.30 1.72 -5.46
C LYS A 9 1.30 1.24 -6.50
N LEU A 10 0.34 0.42 -6.10
CA LEU A 10 -0.71 -0.07 -7.01
C LEU A 10 -1.60 1.07 -7.49
N LEU A 11 -2.03 1.96 -6.59
CA LEU A 11 -2.87 3.12 -6.95
C LEU A 11 -2.14 4.08 -7.88
N LEU A 12 -0.90 4.44 -7.57
CA LEU A 12 -0.10 5.34 -8.38
C LEU A 12 0.19 4.75 -9.77
N ARG A 13 0.45 3.44 -9.88
CA ARG A 13 0.67 2.79 -11.17
C ARG A 13 -0.60 2.67 -12.02
N GLY A 14 -1.74 2.46 -11.38
CA GLY A 14 -2.97 2.09 -12.07
C GLY A 14 -3.96 3.22 -12.29
N SER A 15 -4.22 4.04 -11.27
CA SER A 15 -5.43 4.87 -11.25
C SER A 15 -5.30 6.24 -10.58
N ALA A 16 -4.10 6.64 -10.12
CA ALA A 16 -3.90 7.92 -9.45
C ALA A 16 -3.24 8.96 -10.37
N LYS A 17 -3.85 9.25 -11.52
CA LYS A 17 -3.28 10.14 -12.54
C LYS A 17 -3.13 11.58 -12.08
N VAL A 18 -4.13 12.11 -11.36
CA VAL A 18 -4.08 13.50 -10.87
C VAL A 18 -2.96 13.66 -9.85
N VAL A 19 -2.79 12.68 -8.95
CA VAL A 19 -1.66 12.65 -8.01
C VAL A 19 -0.33 12.64 -8.75
N LEU A 20 -0.19 11.80 -9.77
CA LEU A 20 1.04 11.71 -10.56
C LEU A 20 1.33 12.99 -11.34
N ASP A 21 0.32 13.61 -11.96
CA ASP A 21 0.47 14.87 -12.66
C ASP A 21 0.88 16.00 -11.69
N GLU A 22 0.31 16.04 -10.50
CA GLU A 22 0.67 17.01 -9.45
C GLU A 22 2.09 16.77 -8.93
N LEU A 23 2.47 15.51 -8.68
CA LEU A 23 3.80 15.14 -8.20
C LEU A 23 4.88 15.34 -9.26
N ALA A 24 4.68 14.82 -10.46
CA ALA A 24 5.70 14.78 -11.51
C ALA A 24 5.69 16.04 -12.39
N GLY A 25 4.55 16.73 -12.47
CA GLY A 25 4.32 17.84 -13.40
C GLY A 25 4.29 17.41 -14.88
N THR A 26 4.12 16.12 -15.13
CA THR A 26 4.08 15.52 -16.47
C THR A 26 3.49 14.12 -16.39
N THR A 27 2.98 13.61 -17.52
CA THR A 27 2.38 12.27 -17.59
C THR A 27 3.44 11.19 -17.75
N ILE A 28 3.39 10.16 -16.88
CA ILE A 28 4.25 8.98 -16.99
C ILE A 28 3.69 8.05 -18.06
N ALA A 29 4.48 7.78 -19.10
CA ALA A 29 4.09 6.92 -20.22
C ALA A 29 4.24 5.43 -19.90
N SER A 30 5.29 5.04 -19.15
CA SER A 30 5.56 3.66 -18.78
C SER A 30 6.26 3.53 -17.44
N TRP A 31 5.92 2.47 -16.69
CA TRP A 31 6.61 2.08 -15.46
C TRP A 31 7.75 1.12 -15.76
N LEU A 32 8.93 1.36 -15.16
CA LEU A 32 10.10 0.54 -15.35
C LEU A 32 10.38 -0.30 -14.09
N ASN A 33 10.62 -1.60 -14.28
CA ASN A 33 11.14 -2.45 -13.21
C ASN A 33 12.66 -2.31 -13.19
N VAL A 34 13.20 -1.68 -12.12
CA VAL A 34 14.63 -1.49 -11.96
C VAL A 34 15.08 -2.08 -10.62
N GLU A 35 15.99 -3.05 -10.70
CA GLU A 35 16.77 -3.54 -9.57
C GLU A 35 18.18 -2.95 -9.69
N LEU A 36 18.67 -2.35 -8.59
CA LEU A 36 20.00 -1.76 -8.56
C LEU A 36 21.02 -2.85 -8.20
N PRO A 37 22.05 -3.11 -9.07
CA PRO A 37 22.90 -4.30 -8.93
C PRO A 37 23.97 -4.23 -7.85
N GLU A 38 24.16 -3.17 -7.08
CA GLU A 38 25.26 -3.10 -6.13
C GLU A 38 24.97 -2.49 -4.76
N VAL A 39 25.64 -3.11 -3.79
CA VAL A 39 26.02 -2.75 -2.42
C VAL A 39 24.97 -2.87 -1.34
N VAL A 40 23.72 -2.68 -1.59
CA VAL A 40 22.60 -3.11 -0.73
C VAL A 40 21.45 -3.43 -1.68
N ASN A 41 20.76 -4.55 -1.49
CA ASN A 41 19.53 -4.93 -2.23
C ASN A 41 18.42 -3.86 -2.05
N ARG A 42 18.66 -2.64 -2.52
CA ARG A 42 17.70 -1.55 -2.46
C ARG A 42 16.97 -1.49 -3.79
N ARG A 43 15.69 -1.74 -3.73
CA ARG A 43 14.77 -1.58 -4.85
C ARG A 43 14.24 -0.15 -4.83
N VAL A 44 14.27 0.53 -5.97
CA VAL A 44 13.53 1.79 -6.15
C VAL A 44 12.05 1.50 -6.06
N ASP A 45 11.28 2.32 -5.35
CA ASP A 45 9.85 2.07 -5.19
C ASP A 45 9.12 2.16 -6.53
N LEU A 46 9.23 3.28 -7.21
CA LEU A 46 8.65 3.51 -8.53
C LEU A 46 9.67 4.20 -9.44
N LEU A 47 9.85 3.70 -10.65
CA LEU A 47 10.59 4.38 -11.72
C LEU A 47 9.78 4.30 -12.99
N GLY A 48 9.40 5.45 -13.53
CA GLY A 48 8.64 5.60 -14.76
C GLY A 48 9.40 6.39 -15.80
N GLU A 49 8.94 6.33 -17.05
CA GLU A 49 9.43 7.13 -18.17
C GLU A 49 8.27 7.89 -18.81
N THR A 50 8.45 9.18 -19.04
CA THR A 50 7.47 10.04 -19.72
C THR A 50 7.51 9.81 -21.24
N ALA A 51 6.53 10.33 -21.96
CA ALA A 51 6.47 10.20 -23.42
C ALA A 51 7.64 10.88 -24.14
N ASP A 52 8.23 11.92 -23.54
CA ASP A 52 9.43 12.61 -24.03
C ASP A 52 10.74 11.98 -23.54
N GLY A 53 10.65 10.83 -22.84
CA GLY A 53 11.81 10.04 -22.40
C GLY A 53 12.50 10.56 -21.13
N MET A 54 11.83 11.41 -20.33
CA MET A 54 12.32 11.81 -19.00
C MET A 54 12.05 10.69 -17.99
N LEU A 55 13.03 10.37 -17.14
CA LEU A 55 12.86 9.40 -16.05
C LEU A 55 12.32 10.10 -14.81
N ILE A 56 11.27 9.52 -14.21
CA ILE A 56 10.67 9.96 -12.96
C ILE A 56 10.80 8.85 -11.93
N GLN A 57 11.46 9.13 -10.83
CA GLN A 57 11.53 8.26 -9.65
C GLN A 57 10.66 8.80 -8.54
N ILE A 58 9.82 7.96 -7.95
CA ILE A 58 9.02 8.30 -6.76
C ILE A 58 9.34 7.29 -5.67
N ASP A 59 9.72 7.78 -4.51
CA ASP A 59 10.02 7.00 -3.30
C ASP A 59 8.98 7.33 -2.22
N LEU A 60 8.47 6.32 -1.50
CA LEU A 60 7.40 6.48 -0.52
C LEU A 60 7.97 6.40 0.90
N GLN A 61 7.66 7.40 1.75
CA GLN A 61 8.17 7.46 3.11
C GLN A 61 7.06 7.75 4.12
N SER A 62 6.99 6.94 5.19
CA SER A 62 6.07 7.16 6.32
C SER A 62 6.77 7.69 7.57
N GLY A 63 8.08 7.69 7.59
CA GLY A 63 8.92 8.24 8.68
C GLY A 63 9.97 9.20 8.15
N SER A 64 10.46 10.10 8.98
CA SER A 64 11.59 10.95 8.64
C SER A 64 12.89 10.14 8.63
N ASP A 65 13.67 10.27 7.56
CA ASP A 65 14.96 9.63 7.37
C ASP A 65 16.02 10.68 7.07
N ASN A 66 16.93 10.88 8.01
CA ASN A 66 18.00 11.89 7.88
C ASN A 66 19.03 11.53 6.79
N THR A 67 19.02 10.30 6.30
CA THR A 67 19.91 9.84 5.21
C THR A 67 19.22 9.91 3.85
N MET A 68 17.99 10.40 3.77
CA MET A 68 17.20 10.40 2.54
C MET A 68 17.91 11.11 1.39
N ALA A 69 18.50 12.27 1.63
CA ALA A 69 19.21 13.02 0.58
C ALA A 69 20.38 12.23 -0.01
N LEU A 70 21.15 11.52 0.84
CA LEU A 70 22.23 10.64 0.40
C LEU A 70 21.67 9.46 -0.40
N ARG A 71 20.62 8.80 0.11
CA ARG A 71 19.97 7.67 -0.54
C ARG A 71 19.43 8.03 -1.93
N MET A 72 18.80 9.18 -2.06
CA MET A 72 18.29 9.66 -3.35
C MET A 72 19.42 9.99 -4.32
N ALA A 73 20.55 10.56 -3.85
CA ALA A 73 21.73 10.78 -4.67
C ALA A 73 22.33 9.45 -5.17
N GLU A 74 22.46 8.45 -4.32
CA GLU A 74 22.92 7.10 -4.69
C GLU A 74 22.01 6.47 -5.76
N TYR A 75 20.69 6.57 -5.58
CA TYR A 75 19.72 6.08 -6.58
C TYR A 75 19.85 6.81 -7.91
N SER A 76 20.03 8.13 -7.89
CA SER A 76 20.24 8.94 -9.09
C SER A 76 21.44 8.46 -9.89
N LEU A 77 22.58 8.24 -9.22
CA LEU A 77 23.80 7.73 -9.83
C LEU A 77 23.65 6.29 -10.37
N ALA A 78 22.97 5.42 -9.61
CA ALA A 78 22.74 4.05 -10.03
C ALA A 78 21.82 3.98 -11.27
N ILE A 79 20.74 4.77 -11.29
CA ILE A 79 19.86 4.90 -12.45
C ILE A 79 20.63 5.45 -13.65
N TYR A 80 21.47 6.47 -13.46
CA TYR A 80 22.32 7.00 -14.53
C TYR A 80 23.28 5.95 -15.10
N ARG A 81 23.89 5.12 -14.24
CA ARG A 81 24.76 4.01 -14.71
C ARG A 81 24.01 3.06 -15.65
N LEU A 82 22.74 2.74 -15.32
CA LEU A 82 21.90 1.82 -16.07
C LEU A 82 21.28 2.44 -17.33
N ARG A 83 20.75 3.66 -17.21
CA ARG A 83 19.93 4.30 -18.24
C ARG A 83 20.64 5.43 -19.00
N LYS A 84 21.82 5.88 -18.53
CA LYS A 84 22.57 7.04 -19.05
C LYS A 84 21.77 8.36 -19.05
N LYS A 85 20.73 8.41 -18.18
CA LYS A 85 19.90 9.57 -17.94
C LYS A 85 19.69 9.73 -16.44
N PHE A 86 19.73 10.97 -15.93
CA PHE A 86 19.34 11.25 -14.56
C PHE A 86 17.81 11.29 -14.42
N PRO A 87 17.24 10.70 -13.38
CA PRO A 87 15.80 10.83 -13.11
C PRO A 87 15.50 12.18 -12.45
N ARG A 88 14.29 12.72 -12.67
CA ARG A 88 13.66 13.62 -11.73
C ARG A 88 13.20 12.78 -10.53
N GLN A 89 13.61 13.18 -9.33
CA GLN A 89 13.36 12.40 -8.12
C GLN A 89 12.40 13.11 -7.19
N ILE A 90 11.44 12.36 -6.67
CA ILE A 90 10.39 12.81 -5.77
C ILE A 90 10.31 11.84 -4.60
N VAL A 91 10.31 12.36 -3.38
CA VAL A 91 9.95 11.62 -2.18
C VAL A 91 8.56 12.09 -1.77
N LEU A 92 7.60 11.15 -1.73
CA LEU A 92 6.26 11.39 -1.22
C LEU A 92 6.19 10.92 0.24
N TYR A 93 6.10 11.88 1.15
CA TYR A 93 5.93 11.62 2.56
C TYR A 93 4.46 11.40 2.88
N VAL A 94 4.11 10.23 3.43
CA VAL A 94 2.75 9.84 3.78
C VAL A 94 2.54 9.65 5.28
N GLY A 95 3.57 9.92 6.10
CA GLY A 95 3.51 9.74 7.55
C GLY A 95 2.59 10.73 8.26
N GLU A 96 2.24 10.40 9.50
CA GLU A 96 1.44 11.25 10.38
C GLU A 96 2.30 12.32 11.06
N ALA A 97 3.50 11.95 11.51
CA ALA A 97 4.44 12.84 12.17
C ALA A 97 4.83 14.03 11.28
N PRO A 98 5.23 15.17 11.85
CA PRO A 98 5.77 16.28 11.07
C PRO A 98 6.96 15.86 10.21
N LEU A 99 6.96 16.26 8.95
CA LEU A 99 8.04 16.02 8.00
C LEU A 99 9.32 16.73 8.47
N LYS A 100 10.41 15.98 8.68
CA LYS A 100 11.72 16.48 9.13
C LYS A 100 12.85 15.84 8.31
N MET A 101 12.76 15.93 6.99
CA MET A 101 13.80 15.46 6.07
C MET A 101 14.37 16.63 5.28
N GLU A 102 15.66 16.55 4.97
CA GLU A 102 16.30 17.50 4.08
C GLU A 102 16.15 17.06 2.63
N ASP A 103 15.84 17.99 1.72
CA ASP A 103 15.69 17.76 0.29
C ASP A 103 17.00 17.98 -0.50
N THR A 104 18.08 18.28 0.20
CA THR A 104 19.38 18.63 -0.39
C THR A 104 20.52 17.87 0.27
N LEU A 105 21.55 17.56 -0.54
CA LEU A 105 22.83 17.06 -0.09
C LEU A 105 23.90 17.99 -0.66
N LEU A 106 24.66 18.62 0.24
CA LEU A 106 25.67 19.63 -0.12
C LEU A 106 27.07 19.16 0.32
N GLY A 107 28.03 19.33 -0.55
CA GLY A 107 29.44 19.13 -0.30
C GLY A 107 30.26 20.18 -1.07
N PRO A 108 31.61 20.25 -0.90
CA PRO A 108 32.43 21.22 -1.58
C PRO A 108 32.25 21.23 -3.11
N ASP A 109 32.18 20.04 -3.70
CA ASP A 109 32.05 19.83 -5.15
C ASP A 109 30.80 18.99 -5.49
N LEU A 110 29.85 18.90 -4.57
CA LEU A 110 28.59 18.16 -4.75
C LEU A 110 27.42 19.04 -4.37
N GLN A 111 26.50 19.22 -5.30
CA GLN A 111 25.19 19.77 -5.04
C GLN A 111 24.13 18.83 -5.62
N PHE A 112 23.32 18.28 -4.75
CA PHE A 112 22.21 17.41 -5.14
C PHE A 112 20.93 17.88 -4.47
N ARG A 113 19.81 17.80 -5.19
CA ARG A 113 18.46 18.11 -4.69
C ARG A 113 17.44 17.17 -5.32
N TYR A 114 16.46 16.80 -4.54
CA TYR A 114 15.26 16.11 -5.00
C TYR A 114 14.01 16.88 -4.56
N ARG A 115 12.84 16.53 -5.10
CA ARG A 115 11.57 17.12 -4.67
C ARG A 115 11.03 16.33 -3.48
N LEU A 116 10.84 16.98 -2.34
CA LEU A 116 10.19 16.42 -1.17
C LEU A 116 8.76 16.96 -1.11
N VAL A 117 7.78 16.08 -1.03
CA VAL A 117 6.36 16.40 -1.03
C VAL A 117 5.70 15.71 0.15
N ASP A 118 5.02 16.47 0.98
CA ASP A 118 4.10 15.92 1.98
C ASP A 118 2.75 15.68 1.30
N VAL A 119 2.20 14.49 1.41
CA VAL A 119 0.89 14.17 0.81
C VAL A 119 -0.22 15.09 1.31
N ARG A 120 -0.07 15.62 2.53
CA ARG A 120 -1.02 16.60 3.12
C ARG A 120 -1.05 17.94 2.39
N ASP A 121 -0.03 18.28 1.62
CA ASP A 121 0.07 19.52 0.87
C ASP A 121 -0.46 19.39 -0.57
N LEU A 122 -0.88 18.19 -0.99
CA LEU A 122 -1.59 17.98 -2.24
C LEU A 122 -3.02 18.56 -2.15
N ASP A 123 -3.56 18.97 -3.30
CA ASP A 123 -4.93 19.47 -3.39
C ASP A 123 -5.94 18.31 -3.23
N GLY A 124 -6.36 18.06 -2.00
CA GLY A 124 -7.29 16.99 -1.65
C GLY A 124 -8.65 17.12 -2.33
N GLU A 125 -9.15 18.35 -2.56
CA GLU A 125 -10.42 18.56 -3.25
C GLU A 125 -10.32 18.18 -4.72
N ARG A 126 -9.23 18.53 -5.37
CA ARG A 126 -8.96 18.12 -6.75
C ARG A 126 -8.84 16.61 -6.88
N LEU A 127 -8.14 15.96 -5.94
CA LEU A 127 -8.03 14.50 -5.90
C LEU A 127 -9.39 13.82 -5.70
N ARG A 128 -10.20 14.34 -4.76
CA ARG A 128 -11.55 13.83 -4.48
C ARG A 128 -12.48 13.95 -5.69
N GLN A 129 -12.37 15.03 -6.45
CA GLN A 129 -13.18 15.29 -7.66
C GLN A 129 -12.67 14.57 -8.91
N SER A 130 -11.50 13.92 -8.86
CA SER A 130 -10.96 13.19 -10.00
C SER A 130 -11.91 12.08 -10.46
N PRO A 131 -12.00 11.80 -11.77
CA PRO A 131 -12.69 10.62 -12.28
C PRO A 131 -11.94 9.31 -12.00
N GLN A 132 -10.70 9.38 -11.52
CA GLN A 132 -9.88 8.21 -11.21
C GLN A 132 -10.06 7.81 -9.74
N MET A 133 -10.50 6.58 -9.50
CA MET A 133 -10.77 6.10 -8.15
C MET A 133 -9.52 6.07 -7.25
N GLY A 134 -8.34 5.82 -7.83
CA GLY A 134 -7.07 5.87 -7.11
C GLY A 134 -6.78 7.24 -6.50
N ASP A 135 -7.05 8.33 -7.23
CA ASP A 135 -6.90 9.70 -6.72
C ASP A 135 -7.85 9.93 -5.54
N ASN A 136 -9.12 9.49 -5.68
CA ASN A 136 -10.12 9.65 -4.62
C ASN A 136 -9.70 8.92 -3.33
N VAL A 137 -9.16 7.71 -3.45
CA VAL A 137 -8.68 6.94 -2.29
C VAL A 137 -7.46 7.62 -1.64
N ILE A 138 -6.51 8.12 -2.44
CA ILE A 138 -5.34 8.84 -1.91
C ILE A 138 -5.74 10.16 -1.24
N ALA A 139 -6.85 10.80 -1.65
CA ALA A 139 -7.35 12.03 -1.06
C ALA A 139 -7.56 11.93 0.47
N ILE A 140 -7.83 10.72 1.02
CA ILE A 140 -8.00 10.50 2.47
C ILE A 140 -6.74 10.86 3.28
N LEU A 141 -5.56 10.86 2.65
CA LEU A 141 -4.29 11.23 3.27
C LEU A 141 -4.04 12.73 3.30
N THR A 142 -4.78 13.53 2.54
CA THR A 142 -4.60 14.97 2.39
C THR A 142 -5.38 15.76 3.44
N ARG A 143 -5.27 17.08 3.39
CA ARG A 143 -6.09 18.00 4.22
C ARG A 143 -7.43 18.24 3.52
N LEU A 144 -8.45 17.49 3.92
CA LEU A 144 -9.82 17.67 3.45
C LEU A 144 -10.57 18.67 4.35
N ARG A 145 -11.44 19.49 3.78
CA ARG A 145 -12.24 20.48 4.52
C ARG A 145 -13.25 19.81 5.44
N ASP A 146 -13.98 18.84 4.90
CA ASP A 146 -14.89 17.98 5.64
C ASP A 146 -14.52 16.52 5.35
N GLN A 147 -13.94 15.90 6.36
CA GLN A 147 -13.39 14.54 6.21
C GLN A 147 -14.50 13.50 6.08
N ARG A 148 -15.60 13.67 6.84
CA ARG A 148 -16.69 12.69 6.83
C ARG A 148 -17.51 12.77 5.55
N ASP A 149 -17.84 13.98 5.09
CA ASP A 149 -18.55 14.18 3.83
C ASP A 149 -17.71 13.69 2.64
N SER A 150 -16.41 13.99 2.67
CA SER A 150 -15.47 13.51 1.65
C SER A 150 -15.38 11.98 1.62
N LEU A 151 -15.33 11.34 2.79
CA LEU A 151 -15.33 9.89 2.90
C LEU A 151 -16.63 9.29 2.34
N ASN A 152 -17.79 9.85 2.69
CA ASN A 152 -19.08 9.38 2.19
C ASN A 152 -19.18 9.49 0.67
N GLU A 153 -18.63 10.57 0.08
CA GLU A 153 -18.57 10.72 -1.37
C GLU A 153 -17.67 9.67 -2.01
N ILE A 154 -16.49 9.41 -1.43
CA ILE A 154 -15.55 8.36 -1.90
C ILE A 154 -16.23 6.99 -1.85
N LEU A 155 -16.87 6.64 -0.73
CA LEU A 155 -17.60 5.38 -0.58
C LEU A 155 -18.79 5.28 -1.56
N GLY A 156 -19.49 6.38 -1.79
CA GLY A 156 -20.55 6.45 -2.80
C GLY A 156 -20.04 6.15 -4.21
N LYS A 157 -18.87 6.68 -4.59
CA LYS A 157 -18.22 6.35 -5.86
C LYS A 157 -17.79 4.89 -5.93
N LEU A 158 -17.25 4.35 -4.83
CA LEU A 158 -16.86 2.93 -4.72
C LEU A 158 -18.06 2.00 -4.96
N SER A 159 -19.23 2.33 -4.43
CA SER A 159 -20.44 1.50 -4.57
C SER A 159 -20.90 1.34 -6.03
N ASN A 160 -20.49 2.22 -6.93
CA ASN A 160 -20.83 2.18 -8.36
C ASN A 160 -19.85 1.32 -9.20
N LEU A 161 -18.77 0.81 -8.61
CA LEU A 161 -17.83 -0.07 -9.29
C LEU A 161 -18.37 -1.51 -9.37
N ASP A 162 -17.70 -2.34 -10.15
CA ASP A 162 -17.90 -3.80 -10.10
C ASP A 162 -17.38 -4.38 -8.77
N ILE A 163 -17.66 -5.65 -8.51
CA ILE A 163 -17.37 -6.28 -7.22
C ILE A 163 -15.86 -6.32 -6.92
N ASP A 164 -15.03 -6.56 -7.93
CA ASP A 164 -13.58 -6.65 -7.77
C ASP A 164 -12.96 -5.26 -7.55
N GLY A 165 -13.46 -4.24 -8.25
CA GLY A 165 -13.09 -2.85 -8.04
C GLY A 165 -13.48 -2.35 -6.65
N ARG A 166 -14.70 -2.66 -6.18
CA ARG A 166 -15.14 -2.33 -4.81
C ARG A 166 -14.23 -2.94 -3.76
N GLU A 167 -13.93 -4.25 -3.88
CA GLU A 167 -13.05 -4.94 -2.94
C GLU A 167 -11.66 -4.32 -2.92
N PHE A 168 -11.07 -4.11 -4.10
CA PHE A 168 -9.72 -3.54 -4.22
C PHE A 168 -9.64 -2.15 -3.58
N TYR A 169 -10.54 -1.23 -3.98
CA TYR A 169 -10.46 0.14 -3.50
C TYR A 169 -10.95 0.33 -2.07
N LEU A 170 -11.90 -0.49 -1.58
CA LEU A 170 -12.29 -0.46 -0.16
C LEU A 170 -11.14 -0.92 0.73
N ARG A 171 -10.45 -1.98 0.35
CA ARG A 171 -9.24 -2.44 1.05
C ARG A 171 -8.14 -1.40 1.02
N ALA A 172 -7.88 -0.78 -0.13
CA ALA A 172 -6.91 0.29 -0.27
C ALA A 172 -7.27 1.50 0.63
N LEU A 173 -8.54 1.89 0.66
CA LEU A 173 -9.04 2.98 1.50
C LEU A 173 -8.84 2.69 2.98
N LEU A 174 -9.18 1.49 3.46
CA LEU A 174 -8.96 1.06 4.84
C LEU A 174 -7.48 1.08 5.20
N THR A 175 -6.62 0.50 4.34
CA THR A 175 -5.16 0.49 4.57
C THR A 175 -4.59 1.91 4.69
N LEU A 176 -5.00 2.84 3.81
CA LEU A 176 -4.53 4.22 3.87
C LEU A 176 -5.16 5.01 5.03
N ALA A 177 -6.42 4.74 5.35
CA ALA A 177 -7.10 5.33 6.52
C ALA A 177 -6.37 4.99 7.83
N GLY A 178 -5.79 3.79 7.95
CA GLY A 178 -4.96 3.39 9.08
C GLY A 178 -3.75 4.32 9.33
N LEU A 179 -3.19 4.95 8.27
CA LEU A 179 -2.14 5.98 8.43
C LEU A 179 -2.63 7.28 9.06
N ARG A 180 -3.94 7.46 9.23
CA ARG A 180 -4.59 8.66 9.79
C ARG A 180 -5.48 8.33 10.98
N GLY A 181 -5.48 7.09 11.47
CA GLY A 181 -6.38 6.66 12.55
C GLY A 181 -7.86 6.74 12.17
N LEU A 182 -8.21 6.58 10.89
CA LEU A 182 -9.55 6.72 10.35
C LEU A 182 -10.19 5.38 9.96
N GLU A 183 -9.53 4.29 10.23
CA GLU A 183 -9.95 2.95 9.81
C GLU A 183 -11.35 2.60 10.33
N GLU A 184 -11.59 2.80 11.63
CA GLU A 184 -12.90 2.59 12.25
C GLU A 184 -13.98 3.47 11.62
N THR A 185 -13.67 4.74 11.32
CA THR A 185 -14.61 5.65 10.66
C THR A 185 -14.97 5.16 9.26
N VAL A 186 -13.99 4.69 8.48
CA VAL A 186 -14.24 4.12 7.15
C VAL A 186 -15.13 2.87 7.24
N GLU A 187 -14.86 1.98 8.18
CA GLU A 187 -15.69 0.79 8.41
C GLU A 187 -17.12 1.14 8.78
N GLU A 188 -17.31 2.08 9.72
CA GLU A 188 -18.64 2.52 10.16
C GLU A 188 -19.47 3.11 9.01
N GLU A 189 -18.86 3.97 8.18
CA GLU A 189 -19.57 4.57 7.05
C GLU A 189 -19.81 3.53 5.92
N ALA A 190 -18.87 2.64 5.66
CA ALA A 190 -19.02 1.57 4.67
C ALA A 190 -20.15 0.58 5.06
N ARG A 191 -20.30 0.27 6.36
CA ARG A 191 -21.39 -0.61 6.85
C ARG A 191 -22.79 -0.05 6.61
N LYS A 192 -22.93 1.26 6.47
CA LYS A 192 -24.23 1.92 6.13
C LYS A 192 -24.64 1.71 4.68
N MET A 193 -23.72 1.26 3.83
CA MET A 193 -23.94 1.02 2.40
C MET A 193 -24.03 -0.48 2.12
N PRO A 194 -25.21 -1.06 1.79
CA PRO A 194 -25.39 -2.51 1.69
C PRO A 194 -24.36 -3.23 0.81
N LEU A 195 -24.03 -2.64 -0.37
CA LEU A 195 -23.07 -3.24 -1.30
C LEU A 195 -21.63 -3.24 -0.77
N LEU A 196 -21.26 -2.27 0.07
CA LEU A 196 -19.93 -2.20 0.68
C LEU A 196 -19.87 -3.03 1.97
N ASN A 197 -20.98 -3.08 2.73
CA ASN A 197 -21.05 -3.92 3.92
C ASN A 197 -20.86 -5.40 3.57
N ASP A 198 -21.52 -5.88 2.53
CA ASP A 198 -21.34 -7.26 2.07
C ASP A 198 -19.87 -7.56 1.71
N ILE A 199 -19.20 -6.66 1.02
CA ILE A 199 -17.79 -6.82 0.68
C ILE A 199 -16.89 -6.72 1.90
N LEU A 200 -17.17 -5.74 2.79
CA LEU A 200 -16.39 -5.53 4.01
C LEU A 200 -16.39 -6.80 4.86
N GLU A 201 -17.55 -7.35 5.17
CA GLU A 201 -17.66 -8.51 6.03
C GLU A 201 -17.17 -9.79 5.36
N ASN A 202 -17.53 -10.05 4.11
CA ASN A 202 -17.27 -11.32 3.46
C ASN A 202 -15.92 -11.36 2.71
N ARG A 203 -15.47 -10.26 2.14
CA ARG A 203 -14.28 -10.24 1.27
C ARG A 203 -13.09 -9.48 1.84
N VAL A 204 -13.31 -8.45 2.63
CA VAL A 204 -12.22 -7.67 3.24
C VAL A 204 -11.90 -8.20 4.63
N LEU A 205 -12.80 -8.01 5.59
CA LEU A 205 -12.59 -8.45 6.98
C LEU A 205 -12.55 -9.98 7.10
N GLY A 206 -13.39 -10.70 6.36
CA GLY A 206 -13.37 -12.16 6.35
C GLY A 206 -12.04 -12.77 5.92
N ARG A 207 -11.34 -12.15 4.96
CA ARG A 207 -9.99 -12.60 4.58
C ARG A 207 -8.93 -12.27 5.62
N GLU A 208 -8.99 -11.10 6.25
CA GLU A 208 -8.06 -10.73 7.32
C GLU A 208 -8.30 -11.59 8.57
N PHE A 209 -9.56 -11.85 8.91
CA PHE A 209 -9.93 -12.78 9.98
C PHE A 209 -9.39 -14.17 9.68
N LYS A 210 -9.65 -14.71 8.48
CA LYS A 210 -9.12 -16.00 8.02
C LYS A 210 -7.59 -16.06 8.08
N ARG A 211 -6.90 -14.97 7.73
CA ARG A 211 -5.43 -14.89 7.82
C ARG A 211 -4.94 -14.94 9.27
N GLY A 212 -5.61 -14.23 10.18
CA GLY A 212 -5.32 -14.26 11.62
C GLY A 212 -5.51 -15.66 12.20
N GLU A 213 -6.62 -16.30 11.91
CA GLU A 213 -6.93 -17.67 12.33
C GLU A 213 -5.93 -18.70 11.79
N LEU A 214 -5.58 -18.63 10.51
CA LEU A 214 -4.56 -19.48 9.89
C LEU A 214 -3.20 -19.32 10.59
N SER A 215 -2.79 -18.09 10.90
CA SER A 215 -1.53 -17.83 11.58
C SER A 215 -1.52 -18.39 13.01
N LEU A 216 -2.62 -18.23 13.73
CA LEU A 216 -2.77 -18.79 15.08
C LEU A 216 -2.79 -20.31 15.06
N LEU A 217 -3.58 -20.91 14.17
CA LEU A 217 -3.68 -22.36 14.02
C LEU A 217 -2.34 -22.99 13.63
N ARG A 218 -1.59 -22.40 12.72
CA ARG A 218 -0.23 -22.87 12.40
C ARG A 218 0.64 -22.96 13.66
N ARG A 219 0.69 -21.89 14.45
CA ARG A 219 1.48 -21.87 15.69
C ARG A 219 1.03 -22.94 16.69
N LEU A 220 -0.29 -23.15 16.81
CA LEU A 220 -0.84 -24.17 17.71
C LEU A 220 -0.50 -25.59 17.23
N ILE A 221 -0.63 -25.85 15.92
CA ILE A 221 -0.30 -27.15 15.32
C ILE A 221 1.20 -27.43 15.44
N GLU A 222 2.05 -26.45 15.11
CA GLU A 222 3.50 -26.57 15.24
C GLU A 222 3.95 -26.79 16.68
N ALA A 223 3.34 -26.08 17.63
CA ALA A 223 3.64 -26.23 19.04
C ALA A 223 3.24 -27.62 19.57
N ARG A 224 2.21 -28.25 19.01
CA ARG A 224 1.68 -29.51 19.51
C ARG A 224 2.22 -30.74 18.77
N PHE A 225 2.39 -30.64 17.46
CA PHE A 225 2.71 -31.80 16.59
C PHE A 225 4.07 -31.64 15.89
N GLY A 226 4.77 -30.51 16.06
CA GLY A 226 6.00 -30.22 15.35
C GLY A 226 5.75 -29.60 13.95
N PRO A 227 6.77 -29.53 13.08
CA PRO A 227 6.69 -28.89 11.78
C PRO A 227 5.54 -29.43 10.95
N ILE A 228 4.75 -28.54 10.33
CA ILE A 228 3.57 -28.91 9.52
C ILE A 228 4.04 -29.51 8.18
N PRO A 229 3.65 -30.77 7.87
CA PRO A 229 3.94 -31.37 6.57
C PRO A 229 3.22 -30.63 5.43
N LYS A 230 3.80 -30.66 4.24
CA LYS A 230 3.24 -29.94 3.08
C LYS A 230 1.78 -30.29 2.76
N TRP A 231 1.41 -31.57 2.86
CA TRP A 231 0.03 -32.00 2.64
C TRP A 231 -0.98 -31.39 3.64
N ALA A 232 -0.54 -31.19 4.89
CA ALA A 232 -1.37 -30.55 5.93
C ALA A 232 -1.45 -29.04 5.72
N GLU A 233 -0.37 -28.40 5.30
CA GLU A 233 -0.34 -26.97 4.93
C GLU A 233 -1.26 -26.66 3.74
N ASP A 234 -1.24 -27.51 2.70
CA ASP A 234 -2.12 -27.38 1.53
C ASP A 234 -3.61 -27.51 1.94
N ARG A 235 -3.94 -28.44 2.84
CA ARG A 235 -5.29 -28.58 3.41
C ARG A 235 -5.68 -27.38 4.25
N LEU A 236 -4.80 -26.95 5.16
CA LEU A 236 -5.05 -25.83 6.07
C LEU A 236 -5.39 -24.54 5.30
N THR A 237 -4.68 -24.27 4.23
CA THR A 237 -4.90 -23.06 3.40
C THR A 237 -6.21 -23.11 2.60
N ALA A 238 -6.71 -24.31 2.30
CA ALA A 238 -7.95 -24.50 1.53
C ALA A 238 -9.22 -24.34 2.38
N LEU A 239 -9.13 -24.43 3.72
CA LEU A 239 -10.29 -24.37 4.62
C LEU A 239 -10.98 -23.01 4.59
N SER A 240 -12.29 -22.98 4.77
CA SER A 240 -13.09 -21.78 5.06
C SER A 240 -12.87 -21.30 6.50
N ALA A 241 -13.34 -20.09 6.85
CA ALA A 241 -13.24 -19.57 8.22
C ALA A 241 -13.95 -20.49 9.23
N ALA A 242 -15.17 -20.96 8.94
CA ALA A 242 -15.90 -21.87 9.80
C ALA A 242 -15.17 -23.22 10.03
N GLU A 243 -14.54 -23.77 8.98
CA GLU A 243 -13.72 -24.97 9.10
C GLU A 243 -12.44 -24.76 9.89
N LEU A 244 -11.87 -23.55 9.86
CA LEU A 244 -10.71 -23.19 10.67
C LEU A 244 -11.06 -23.11 12.16
N GLU A 245 -12.20 -22.51 12.51
CA GLU A 245 -12.72 -22.49 13.88
C GLU A 245 -12.90 -23.90 14.43
N GLU A 246 -13.54 -24.79 13.65
CA GLU A 246 -13.74 -26.18 14.02
C GLU A 246 -12.42 -26.93 14.17
N LEU A 247 -11.45 -26.70 13.26
CA LEU A 247 -10.11 -27.25 13.34
C LEU A 247 -9.40 -26.77 14.61
N GLY A 248 -9.60 -25.51 15.01
CA GLY A 248 -9.06 -24.95 16.26
C GLY A 248 -9.52 -25.71 17.50
N VAL A 249 -10.77 -26.14 17.56
CA VAL A 249 -11.27 -26.97 18.63
C VAL A 249 -10.70 -28.41 18.56
N ARG A 250 -10.56 -28.94 17.33
CA ARG A 250 -9.98 -30.26 17.09
C ARG A 250 -8.49 -30.33 17.45
N VAL A 251 -7.72 -29.27 17.24
CA VAL A 251 -6.30 -29.20 17.62
C VAL A 251 -6.11 -29.54 19.11
N LEU A 252 -7.05 -29.14 19.99
CA LEU A 252 -6.96 -29.42 21.42
C LEU A 252 -7.17 -30.91 21.77
N LYS A 253 -7.87 -31.68 20.93
CA LYS A 253 -8.29 -33.06 21.19
C LYS A 253 -7.48 -34.11 20.41
N ALA A 254 -7.06 -33.79 19.18
CA ALA A 254 -6.34 -34.71 18.31
C ALA A 254 -5.00 -35.17 18.92
N LYS A 255 -4.63 -36.41 18.71
CA LYS A 255 -3.38 -37.00 19.19
C LYS A 255 -2.26 -36.94 18.15
N THR A 256 -2.63 -36.93 16.87
CA THR A 256 -1.69 -36.81 15.75
C THR A 256 -2.18 -35.80 14.73
N ILE A 257 -1.29 -35.36 13.83
CA ILE A 257 -1.63 -34.40 12.79
C ILE A 257 -2.57 -35.04 11.72
N GLU A 258 -2.47 -36.35 11.50
CA GLU A 258 -3.36 -37.10 10.60
C GLU A 258 -4.79 -37.14 11.18
N GLU A 259 -4.94 -37.39 12.50
CA GLU A 259 -6.23 -37.37 13.19
C GLU A 259 -6.85 -35.95 13.16
N LEU A 260 -6.03 -34.91 13.20
CA LEU A 260 -6.50 -33.52 13.13
C LEU A 260 -7.20 -33.22 11.81
N PHE A 261 -6.66 -33.73 10.70
CA PHE A 261 -7.14 -33.47 9.34
C PHE A 261 -8.01 -34.61 8.77
N ALA A 262 -8.29 -35.64 9.57
CA ALA A 262 -9.26 -36.70 9.21
C ALA A 262 -10.68 -36.17 9.40
#